data_b254a0f6a284fb1b46ffa21f6ad30cd2
#
_entry.id   b254a0f6a284fb1b46ffa21f6ad30cd2
#
_cell.length_a   1.000
_cell.length_b   1.000
_cell.length_c   1.000
_cell.angle_alpha   90.00
_cell.angle_beta   90.00
_cell.angle_gamma   90.00
#
_symmetry.space_group_name_H-M   'P 1'
#
loop_
_entity.id
_entity.type
_entity.pdbx_description
1 polymer ?
#
loop_
_entity_poly.entity_id
_entity_poly.type
_entity_poly.pdbx_seq_one_letter_code
_entity_poly.pdbx_strand_id
1 'polypeptide(L)'
;DHIAVIFDRARKTFRSDIYPEYKAHRPPPPDDLVPQFELVRQATRAMNIPAVDMDGFEADDLIATYARQGAEMGAEVTIVSTDKDLMQMVGGKIKMFDAMKNKSIGPAEVEEKFGVGPDKVIDIQALAGDSSDNVPGVQGIGIKTAAILIKEYGDLDGVLENAGKIKQP
;
A
#
# COMPACT_ATOMS: atom_id res chain seq x y z
N ASP A 1 2.17 -5.77 24.75
CA ASP A 1 2.25 -5.56 23.31
C ASP A 1 1.21 -6.43 22.61
N HIS A 2 0.68 -5.97 21.48
CA HIS A 2 -0.31 -6.69 20.67
C HIS A 2 0.31 -6.95 19.32
N ILE A 3 0.02 -8.13 18.75
CA ILE A 3 0.46 -8.53 17.41
C ILE A 3 -0.69 -9.24 16.69
N ALA A 4 -0.82 -9.03 15.40
CA ALA A 4 -1.68 -9.80 14.53
C ALA A 4 -0.98 -10.04 13.20
N VAL A 5 -1.27 -11.16 12.55
CA VAL A 5 -0.85 -11.46 11.19
C VAL A 5 -2.05 -11.37 10.28
N ILE A 6 -1.94 -10.54 9.26
CA ILE A 6 -3.02 -10.27 8.33
C ILE A 6 -2.74 -11.02 7.02
N PHE A 7 -3.77 -11.65 6.47
CA PHE A 7 -3.68 -12.47 5.27
C PHE A 7 -4.67 -12.01 4.21
N ASP A 8 -4.29 -12.15 2.95
CA ASP A 8 -5.26 -12.15 1.87
C ASP A 8 -6.13 -13.42 1.96
N ARG A 9 -7.45 -13.25 1.89
CA ARG A 9 -8.38 -14.36 1.90
C ARG A 9 -8.60 -14.96 0.52
N ALA A 10 -8.72 -14.09 -0.48
CA ALA A 10 -8.97 -14.46 -1.85
C ALA A 10 -8.23 -13.53 -2.81
N ARG A 11 -8.06 -14.00 -4.04
CA ARG A 11 -7.44 -13.19 -5.11
C ARG A 11 -8.37 -12.09 -5.62
N LYS A 12 -9.70 -12.34 -5.60
CA LYS A 12 -10.71 -11.41 -6.07
C LYS A 12 -11.22 -10.57 -4.91
N THR A 13 -11.19 -9.26 -5.07
CA THR A 13 -11.64 -8.29 -4.08
C THR A 13 -12.55 -7.25 -4.75
N PHE A 14 -13.12 -6.32 -4.00
CA PHE A 14 -13.95 -5.25 -4.53
C PHE A 14 -13.25 -4.44 -5.64
N ARG A 15 -11.90 -4.36 -5.62
CA ARG A 15 -11.12 -3.68 -6.66
C ARG A 15 -11.29 -4.34 -8.02
N SER A 16 -11.42 -5.66 -8.07
CA SER A 16 -11.67 -6.40 -9.31
C SER A 16 -13.05 -6.10 -9.91
N ASP A 17 -14.03 -5.71 -9.08
CA ASP A 17 -15.36 -5.33 -9.54
C ASP A 17 -15.37 -3.88 -10.08
N ILE A 18 -14.53 -3.00 -9.53
CA ILE A 18 -14.34 -1.63 -10.01
C ILE A 18 -13.49 -1.60 -11.29
N TYR A 19 -12.37 -2.35 -11.28
CA TYR A 19 -11.41 -2.41 -12.37
C TYR A 19 -11.01 -3.86 -12.64
N PRO A 20 -11.62 -4.53 -13.63
CA PRO A 20 -11.38 -5.96 -13.92
C PRO A 20 -9.94 -6.31 -14.24
N GLU A 21 -9.16 -5.35 -14.77
CA GLU A 21 -7.74 -5.53 -15.09
C GLU A 21 -6.81 -5.44 -13.87
N TYR A 22 -7.34 -5.07 -12.69
CA TYR A 22 -6.56 -5.00 -11.45
C TYR A 22 -5.92 -6.35 -11.13
N LYS A 23 -4.58 -6.36 -11.06
CA LYS A 23 -3.76 -7.57 -10.83
C LYS A 23 -4.02 -8.74 -11.80
N ALA A 24 -4.72 -8.50 -12.94
CA ALA A 24 -5.12 -9.55 -13.87
C ALA A 24 -3.94 -10.26 -14.54
N HIS A 25 -2.81 -9.56 -14.72
CA HIS A 25 -1.59 -10.10 -15.33
C HIS A 25 -0.78 -11.00 -14.39
N ARG A 26 -1.10 -11.04 -13.08
CA ARG A 26 -0.37 -11.87 -12.11
C ARG A 26 -0.62 -13.35 -12.38
N PRO A 27 0.42 -14.18 -12.53
CA PRO A 27 0.24 -15.63 -12.70
C PRO A 27 -0.40 -16.24 -11.45
N PRO A 28 -1.01 -17.43 -11.57
CA PRO A 28 -1.42 -18.18 -10.40
C PRO A 28 -0.19 -18.54 -9.55
N PRO A 29 -0.37 -18.72 -8.24
CA PRO A 29 0.73 -19.20 -7.40
C PRO A 29 1.18 -20.59 -7.85
N PRO A 30 2.46 -20.95 -7.65
CA PRO A 30 2.95 -22.31 -7.88
C PRO A 30 2.12 -23.36 -7.12
N ASP A 31 1.93 -24.52 -7.73
CA ASP A 31 1.06 -25.58 -7.17
C ASP A 31 1.55 -26.08 -5.79
N ASP A 32 2.86 -26.09 -5.56
CA ASP A 32 3.47 -26.47 -4.28
C ASP A 32 3.32 -25.39 -3.18
N LEU A 33 3.04 -24.14 -3.57
CA LEU A 33 2.78 -23.05 -2.63
C LEU A 33 1.32 -23.04 -2.13
N VAL A 34 0.37 -23.42 -2.98
CA VAL A 34 -1.06 -23.36 -2.65
C VAL A 34 -1.43 -24.03 -1.31
N PRO A 35 -0.98 -25.28 -1.03
CA PRO A 35 -1.29 -25.93 0.25
C PRO A 35 -0.61 -25.26 1.45
N GLN A 36 0.44 -24.48 1.23
CA GLN A 36 1.17 -23.81 2.31
C GLN A 36 0.41 -22.61 2.87
N PHE A 37 -0.48 -21.99 2.12
CA PHE A 37 -1.26 -20.85 2.60
C PHE A 37 -2.06 -21.19 3.86
N GLU A 38 -2.73 -22.35 3.88
CA GLU A 38 -3.47 -22.78 5.06
C GLU A 38 -2.52 -23.21 6.19
N LEU A 39 -1.41 -23.85 5.88
CA LEU A 39 -0.42 -24.25 6.89
C LEU A 39 0.17 -23.04 7.64
N VAL A 40 0.44 -21.94 6.92
CA VAL A 40 0.94 -20.70 7.55
C VAL A 40 -0.11 -20.10 8.48
N ARG A 41 -1.38 -20.09 8.09
CA ARG A 41 -2.49 -19.64 8.97
C ARG A 41 -2.63 -20.53 10.22
N GLN A 42 -2.55 -21.84 10.06
CA GLN A 42 -2.58 -22.79 11.18
C GLN A 42 -1.39 -22.60 12.11
N ALA A 43 -0.19 -22.44 11.58
CA ALA A 43 1.01 -22.16 12.37
C ALA A 43 0.86 -20.86 13.16
N THR A 44 0.37 -19.78 12.54
CA THR A 44 0.12 -18.50 13.21
C THR A 44 -0.83 -18.69 14.40
N ARG A 45 -1.96 -19.39 14.21
CA ARG A 45 -2.93 -19.68 15.28
C ARG A 45 -2.33 -20.58 16.37
N ALA A 46 -1.52 -21.58 15.99
CA ALA A 46 -0.83 -22.46 16.94
C ALA A 46 0.17 -21.72 17.82
N MET A 47 0.73 -20.61 17.32
CA MET A 47 1.58 -19.69 18.11
C MET A 47 0.77 -18.73 18.99
N ASN A 48 -0.56 -18.90 19.05
CA ASN A 48 -1.49 -18.01 19.76
C ASN A 48 -1.45 -16.55 19.26
N ILE A 49 -1.19 -16.38 17.97
CA ILE A 49 -1.20 -15.05 17.31
C ILE A 49 -2.50 -14.95 16.50
N PRO A 50 -3.26 -13.86 16.60
CA PRO A 50 -4.42 -13.61 15.74
C PRO A 50 -4.02 -13.65 14.27
N ALA A 51 -4.70 -14.52 13.51
CA ALA A 51 -4.61 -14.64 12.06
C ALA A 51 -5.91 -14.08 11.47
N VAL A 52 -5.83 -12.94 10.82
CA VAL A 52 -6.99 -12.14 10.37
C VAL A 52 -7.03 -12.10 8.86
N ASP A 53 -8.18 -12.35 8.29
CA ASP A 53 -8.52 -12.15 6.89
C ASP A 53 -9.99 -11.73 6.74
N MET A 54 -10.38 -11.18 5.59
CA MET A 54 -11.76 -10.77 5.32
C MET A 54 -12.11 -10.98 3.85
N ASP A 55 -13.31 -11.51 3.59
CA ASP A 55 -13.82 -11.66 2.23
C ASP A 55 -14.01 -10.28 1.56
N GLY A 56 -13.61 -10.18 0.30
CA GLY A 56 -13.80 -9.00 -0.52
C GLY A 56 -12.75 -7.90 -0.31
N PHE A 57 -11.87 -8.04 0.67
CA PHE A 57 -10.80 -7.08 0.99
C PHE A 57 -9.41 -7.72 0.85
N GLU A 58 -8.42 -6.88 0.61
CA GLU A 58 -7.02 -7.28 0.64
C GLU A 58 -6.43 -7.14 2.05
N ALA A 59 -5.34 -7.85 2.31
CA ALA A 59 -4.60 -7.72 3.57
C ALA A 59 -4.25 -6.26 3.88
N ASP A 60 -3.90 -5.47 2.87
CA ASP A 60 -3.53 -4.07 3.01
C ASP A 60 -4.67 -3.19 3.52
N ASP A 61 -5.93 -3.49 3.13
CA ASP A 61 -7.11 -2.78 3.64
C ASP A 61 -7.27 -2.98 5.15
N LEU A 62 -7.06 -4.22 5.60
CA LEU A 62 -7.14 -4.57 7.01
C LEU A 62 -5.98 -4.00 7.80
N ILE A 63 -4.74 -4.09 7.26
CA ILE A 63 -3.54 -3.50 7.88
C ILE A 63 -3.74 -2.00 8.08
N ALA A 64 -4.15 -1.28 7.03
CA ALA A 64 -4.40 0.15 7.10
C ALA A 64 -5.49 0.51 8.11
N THR A 65 -6.57 -0.28 8.14
CA THR A 65 -7.69 -0.08 9.08
C THR A 65 -7.23 -0.27 10.53
N TYR A 66 -6.58 -1.38 10.84
CA TYR A 66 -6.10 -1.65 12.21
C TYR A 66 -5.01 -0.68 12.63
N ALA A 67 -4.10 -0.29 11.72
CA ALA A 67 -3.06 0.68 12.04
C ALA A 67 -3.66 2.04 12.42
N ARG A 68 -4.64 2.53 11.65
CA ARG A 68 -5.33 3.77 11.94
C ARG A 68 -6.10 3.69 13.27
N GLN A 69 -6.92 2.66 13.47
CA GLN A 69 -7.68 2.48 14.70
C GLN A 69 -6.76 2.37 15.93
N GLY A 70 -5.67 1.62 15.83
CA GLY A 70 -4.68 1.52 16.92
C GLY A 70 -4.06 2.87 17.25
N ALA A 71 -3.68 3.65 16.25
CA ALA A 71 -3.11 4.98 16.45
C ALA A 71 -4.12 5.96 17.07
N GLU A 72 -5.39 5.92 16.64
CA GLU A 72 -6.49 6.71 17.18
C GLU A 72 -6.76 6.36 18.66
N MET A 73 -6.61 5.08 19.03
CA MET A 73 -6.68 4.61 20.42
C MET A 73 -5.43 4.94 21.25
N GLY A 74 -4.44 5.58 20.66
CA GLY A 74 -3.24 6.04 21.35
C GLY A 74 -2.05 5.08 21.27
N ALA A 75 -2.15 3.94 20.60
CA ALA A 75 -1.07 2.97 20.47
C ALA A 75 0.01 3.44 19.49
N GLU A 76 1.26 3.06 19.77
CA GLU A 76 2.35 3.07 18.78
C GLU A 76 2.20 1.84 17.88
N VAL A 77 2.08 2.06 16.58
CA VAL A 77 1.83 1.00 15.61
C VAL A 77 3.05 0.78 14.73
N THR A 78 3.44 -0.48 14.57
CA THR A 78 4.47 -0.87 13.61
C THR A 78 3.87 -1.81 12.58
N ILE A 79 3.80 -1.38 11.31
CA ILE A 79 3.43 -2.22 10.17
C ILE A 79 4.70 -2.93 9.69
N VAL A 80 4.73 -4.26 9.79
CA VAL A 80 5.84 -5.07 9.25
C VAL A 80 5.49 -5.48 7.83
N SER A 81 6.02 -4.77 6.85
CA SER A 81 5.78 -5.01 5.43
C SER A 81 6.88 -4.39 4.57
N THR A 82 7.05 -4.93 3.35
CA THR A 82 7.90 -4.35 2.30
C THR A 82 7.07 -3.60 1.26
N ASP A 83 5.75 -3.62 1.39
CA ASP A 83 4.84 -3.04 0.41
C ASP A 83 4.90 -1.50 0.47
N LYS A 84 5.20 -0.91 -0.69
CA LYS A 84 5.30 0.55 -0.85
C LYS A 84 3.95 1.26 -0.64
N ASP A 85 2.85 0.56 -0.89
CA ASP A 85 1.52 1.14 -0.86
C ASP A 85 1.09 1.45 0.59
N LEU A 86 1.58 0.67 1.55
CA LEU A 86 1.40 0.93 2.97
C LEU A 86 2.20 2.13 3.49
N MET A 87 3.13 2.68 2.70
CA MET A 87 3.87 3.89 3.07
C MET A 87 2.98 5.13 3.22
N GLN A 88 1.79 5.14 2.61
CA GLN A 88 0.77 6.16 2.83
C GLN A 88 0.28 6.23 4.29
N MET A 89 0.47 5.16 5.05
CA MET A 89 0.04 5.09 6.45
C MET A 89 1.06 5.66 7.43
N VAL A 90 2.30 5.88 6.98
CA VAL A 90 3.41 6.30 7.84
C VAL A 90 3.20 7.74 8.33
N GLY A 91 3.33 7.94 9.63
CA GLY A 91 3.22 9.25 10.27
C GLY A 91 2.55 9.17 11.63
N GLY A 92 2.68 10.22 12.42
CA GLY A 92 2.15 10.24 13.79
C GLY A 92 2.67 9.06 14.60
N LYS A 93 1.78 8.16 14.98
CA LYS A 93 2.09 6.94 15.75
C LYS A 93 2.30 5.69 14.91
N ILE A 94 2.23 5.81 13.58
CA ILE A 94 2.37 4.67 12.65
C ILE A 94 3.74 4.75 11.97
N LYS A 95 4.50 3.68 12.05
CA LYS A 95 5.74 3.45 11.31
C LYS A 95 5.70 2.10 10.61
N MET A 96 6.54 1.92 9.60
CA MET A 96 6.75 0.63 8.96
C MET A 96 8.12 0.06 9.31
N PHE A 97 8.25 -1.24 9.18
CA PHE A 97 9.50 -1.96 9.33
C PHE A 97 9.66 -2.98 8.20
N ASP A 98 10.69 -2.80 7.39
CA ASP A 98 11.12 -3.77 6.37
C ASP A 98 12.01 -4.82 7.06
N ALA A 99 11.43 -5.98 7.36
CA ALA A 99 12.15 -7.07 8.03
C ALA A 99 13.23 -7.71 7.14
N MET A 100 13.09 -7.64 5.80
CA MET A 100 14.07 -8.20 4.87
C MET A 100 15.36 -7.36 4.84
N LYS A 101 15.23 -6.04 4.98
CA LYS A 101 16.35 -5.10 5.00
C LYS A 101 16.74 -4.68 6.41
N ASN A 102 15.99 -5.14 7.43
CA ASN A 102 16.14 -4.73 8.81
C ASN A 102 16.14 -3.18 8.97
N LYS A 103 15.20 -2.52 8.27
CA LYS A 103 15.13 -1.05 8.18
C LYS A 103 13.77 -0.54 8.64
N SER A 104 13.79 0.44 9.54
CA SER A 104 12.59 1.23 9.85
C SER A 104 12.31 2.21 8.71
N ILE A 105 11.03 2.41 8.43
CA ILE A 105 10.52 3.33 7.42
C ILE A 105 9.64 4.35 8.12
N GLY A 106 10.13 5.57 8.17
CA GLY A 106 9.43 6.76 8.66
C GLY A 106 9.13 7.72 7.50
N PRO A 107 8.63 8.94 7.81
CA PRO A 107 8.30 9.93 6.78
C PRO A 107 9.48 10.30 5.87
N ALA A 108 10.71 10.31 6.39
CA ALA A 108 11.90 10.62 5.60
C ALA A 108 12.19 9.59 4.51
N GLU A 109 12.01 8.30 4.82
CA GLU A 109 12.17 7.22 3.85
C GLU A 109 11.05 7.23 2.80
N VAL A 110 9.85 7.65 3.17
CA VAL A 110 8.74 7.84 2.21
C VAL A 110 9.08 8.99 1.26
N GLU A 111 9.57 10.11 1.79
CA GLU A 111 9.98 11.24 0.96
C GLU A 111 11.17 10.91 0.05
N GLU A 112 12.14 10.14 0.53
CA GLU A 112 13.24 9.64 -0.29
C GLU A 112 12.72 8.82 -1.49
N LYS A 113 11.69 8.00 -1.27
CA LYS A 113 11.14 7.09 -2.30
C LYS A 113 10.20 7.78 -3.28
N PHE A 114 9.26 8.59 -2.77
CA PHE A 114 8.19 9.19 -3.56
C PHE A 114 8.43 10.66 -3.92
N GLY A 115 9.39 11.30 -3.27
CA GLY A 115 9.64 12.74 -3.43
C GLY A 115 8.65 13.62 -2.68
N VAL A 116 7.71 13.06 -1.95
CA VAL A 116 6.65 13.75 -1.18
C VAL A 116 6.43 13.03 0.15
N GLY A 117 5.74 13.67 1.09
CA GLY A 117 5.35 13.06 2.35
C GLY A 117 4.30 11.95 2.20
N PRO A 118 4.08 11.14 3.26
CA PRO A 118 3.14 10.03 3.26
C PRO A 118 1.71 10.41 2.84
N ASP A 119 1.25 11.58 3.21
CA ASP A 119 -0.07 12.15 2.90
C ASP A 119 -0.32 12.39 1.40
N LYS A 120 0.74 12.39 0.59
CA LYS A 120 0.70 12.60 -0.86
C LYS A 120 1.02 11.35 -1.69
N VAL A 121 1.26 10.21 -1.06
CA VAL A 121 1.59 8.96 -1.77
C VAL A 121 0.46 8.54 -2.70
N ILE A 122 -0.80 8.67 -2.28
CA ILE A 122 -1.98 8.36 -3.11
C ILE A 122 -2.00 9.23 -4.37
N ASP A 123 -1.76 10.53 -4.23
CA ASP A 123 -1.76 11.48 -5.35
C ASP A 123 -0.65 11.14 -6.37
N ILE A 124 0.53 10.75 -5.87
CA ILE A 124 1.63 10.28 -6.71
C ILE A 124 1.24 9.04 -7.49
N GLN A 125 0.66 8.04 -6.81
CA GLN A 125 0.27 6.79 -7.45
C GLN A 125 -0.88 6.98 -8.45
N ALA A 126 -1.82 7.86 -8.18
CA ALA A 126 -2.88 8.21 -9.12
C ALA A 126 -2.32 8.78 -10.43
N LEU A 127 -1.28 9.62 -10.36
CA LEU A 127 -0.62 10.19 -11.54
C LEU A 127 0.32 9.20 -12.23
N ALA A 128 1.17 8.51 -11.46
CA ALA A 128 2.20 7.63 -12.00
C ALA A 128 1.70 6.24 -12.39
N GLY A 129 0.56 5.83 -11.81
CA GLY A 129 0.07 4.46 -11.90
C GLY A 129 0.87 3.47 -11.06
N ASP A 130 0.48 2.21 -11.13
CA ASP A 130 1.17 1.09 -10.53
C ASP A 130 1.20 -0.12 -11.46
N SER A 131 2.37 -0.37 -12.07
CA SER A 131 2.54 -1.51 -12.96
C SER A 131 2.48 -2.86 -12.25
N SER A 132 2.80 -2.92 -10.95
CA SER A 132 2.72 -4.16 -10.17
C SER A 132 1.28 -4.60 -9.93
N ASP A 133 0.35 -3.66 -9.93
CA ASP A 133 -1.09 -3.89 -9.77
C ASP A 133 -1.89 -3.72 -11.07
N ASN A 134 -1.18 -3.44 -12.17
CA ASN A 134 -1.78 -3.16 -13.48
C ASN A 134 -2.71 -1.93 -13.44
N VAL A 135 -2.38 -0.94 -12.61
CA VAL A 135 -3.11 0.32 -12.55
C VAL A 135 -2.44 1.33 -13.47
N PRO A 136 -3.14 1.81 -14.52
CA PRO A 136 -2.57 2.80 -15.43
C PRO A 136 -2.44 4.15 -14.74
N GLY A 137 -1.31 4.82 -15.00
CA GLY A 137 -1.14 6.23 -14.69
C GLY A 137 -1.37 7.11 -15.92
N VAL A 138 -1.03 8.37 -15.79
CA VAL A 138 -1.01 9.31 -16.92
C VAL A 138 0.22 9.03 -17.77
N GLN A 139 0.00 8.87 -19.07
CA GLN A 139 1.09 8.56 -20.00
C GLN A 139 2.22 9.60 -19.93
N GLY A 140 3.45 9.12 -19.74
CA GLY A 140 4.64 9.97 -19.63
C GLY A 140 4.89 10.55 -18.21
N ILE A 141 4.00 10.31 -17.27
CA ILE A 141 4.16 10.75 -15.88
C ILE A 141 4.61 9.56 -15.02
N GLY A 142 5.89 9.57 -14.62
CA GLY A 142 6.41 8.67 -13.59
C GLY A 142 6.46 9.36 -12.22
N ILE A 143 6.90 8.61 -11.20
CA ILE A 143 6.96 9.09 -9.79
C ILE A 143 7.65 10.46 -9.67
N LYS A 144 8.78 10.67 -10.36
CA LYS A 144 9.52 11.95 -10.27
C LYS A 144 8.72 13.13 -10.82
N THR A 145 8.09 12.94 -11.98
CA THR A 145 7.25 13.99 -12.60
C THR A 145 6.01 14.23 -11.76
N ALA A 146 5.37 13.16 -11.26
CA ALA A 146 4.23 13.27 -10.35
C ALA A 146 4.59 14.07 -9.09
N ALA A 147 5.77 13.80 -8.49
CA ALA A 147 6.23 14.53 -7.30
C ALA A 147 6.44 16.03 -7.57
N ILE A 148 6.96 16.39 -8.75
CA ILE A 148 7.11 17.81 -9.15
C ILE A 148 5.74 18.46 -9.25
N LEU A 149 4.80 17.82 -9.93
CA LEU A 149 3.44 18.33 -10.13
C LEU A 149 2.70 18.51 -8.79
N ILE A 150 2.75 17.50 -7.92
CA ILE A 150 2.10 17.56 -6.60
C ILE A 150 2.72 18.66 -5.73
N LYS A 151 4.04 18.86 -5.79
CA LYS A 151 4.71 19.96 -5.06
C LYS A 151 4.30 21.33 -5.61
N GLU A 152 4.09 21.46 -6.92
CA GLU A 152 3.73 22.73 -7.57
C GLU A 152 2.26 23.08 -7.37
N TYR A 153 1.36 22.09 -7.48
CA TYR A 153 -0.09 22.31 -7.48
C TYR A 153 -0.78 21.86 -6.18
N GLY A 154 -0.05 21.28 -5.23
CA GLY A 154 -0.49 20.92 -3.89
C GLY A 154 -1.01 19.49 -3.76
N ASP A 155 -1.88 19.05 -4.67
CA ASP A 155 -2.49 17.72 -4.68
C ASP A 155 -2.97 17.35 -6.09
N LEU A 156 -3.60 16.15 -6.21
CA LEU A 156 -4.13 15.67 -7.47
C LEU A 156 -5.19 16.60 -8.06
N ASP A 157 -6.08 17.12 -7.23
CA ASP A 157 -7.15 18.03 -7.69
C ASP A 157 -6.55 19.32 -8.25
N GLY A 158 -5.55 19.89 -7.55
CA GLY A 158 -4.82 21.06 -8.04
C GLY A 158 -4.09 20.80 -9.37
N VAL A 159 -3.54 19.61 -9.56
CA VAL A 159 -2.95 19.20 -10.86
C VAL A 159 -4.03 19.13 -11.95
N LEU A 160 -5.19 18.53 -11.67
CA LEU A 160 -6.28 18.39 -12.62
C LEU A 160 -6.86 19.76 -13.04
N GLU A 161 -7.08 20.67 -12.07
CA GLU A 161 -7.57 22.03 -12.34
C GLU A 161 -6.61 22.85 -13.22
N ASN A 162 -5.33 22.57 -13.15
CA ASN A 162 -4.30 23.28 -13.92
C ASN A 162 -3.76 22.47 -15.11
N ALA A 163 -4.34 21.33 -15.45
CA ALA A 163 -3.86 20.43 -16.50
C ALA A 163 -3.60 21.14 -17.84
N GLY A 164 -4.47 22.09 -18.23
CA GLY A 164 -4.30 22.86 -19.46
C GLY A 164 -3.13 23.85 -19.46
N LYS A 165 -2.50 24.11 -18.32
CA LYS A 165 -1.33 25.01 -18.16
C LYS A 165 -0.03 24.23 -18.06
N ILE A 166 -0.11 22.93 -17.76
CA ILE A 166 1.06 22.07 -17.61
C ILE A 166 1.68 21.86 -18.98
N LYS A 167 2.87 22.37 -19.15
CA LYS A 167 3.67 22.08 -20.36
C LYS A 167 4.32 20.72 -20.12
N GLN A 168 3.95 19.74 -20.92
CA GLN A 168 4.70 18.47 -20.94
C GLN A 168 6.17 18.78 -21.27
N PRO A 169 7.14 18.23 -20.51
CA PRO A 169 8.55 18.31 -20.86
C PRO A 169 8.86 17.54 -22.13
#